data_7dd77214b9f3a120da1240065a13490c
#
_entry.id   7dd77214b9f3a120da1240065a13490c
#
_cell.length_a   1.000
_cell.length_b   1.000
_cell.length_c   1.000
_cell.angle_alpha   90.00
_cell.angle_beta   90.00
_cell.angle_gamma   90.00
#
_symmetry.space_group_name_H-M   'P 1'
#
loop_
_entity.id
_entity.type
_entity.pdbx_description
1 polymer ?
#
loop_
_entity_poly.entity_id
_entity_poly.type
_entity_poly.pdbx_seq_one_letter_code
_entity_poly.pdbx_strand_id
1 'polypeptide(L)' 'MLTIALTIVIFIAMLAVLILSHEFGHFI' A
#
# COMPACT_ATOMS: atom_id res chain seq x y z
N MET A 1 6.82 6.08 19.46
CA MET A 1 5.56 6.50 18.86
C MET A 1 5.70 6.86 17.40
N LEU A 2 6.68 7.69 17.07
CA LEU A 2 6.92 8.05 15.66
C LEU A 2 7.24 6.83 14.80
N THR A 3 8.03 5.90 15.34
CA THR A 3 8.40 4.68 14.63
C THR A 3 7.18 3.84 14.28
N ILE A 4 6.24 3.74 15.20
CA ILE A 4 5.01 2.96 14.97
C ILE A 4 4.17 3.64 13.89
N ALA A 5 4.07 4.96 13.96
CA ALA A 5 3.32 5.72 12.96
C ALA A 5 3.91 5.54 11.57
N LEU A 6 5.22 5.63 11.45
CA LEU A 6 5.91 5.42 10.17
C LEU A 6 5.69 4.02 9.65
N THR A 7 5.74 3.03 10.50
CA THR A 7 5.51 1.64 10.10
C THR A 7 4.12 1.43 9.53
N ILE A 8 3.12 2.03 10.17
CA ILE A 8 1.74 1.93 9.71
C ILE A 8 1.59 2.59 8.34
N VAL A 9 2.17 3.78 8.17
CA VAL A 9 2.09 4.50 6.90
C VAL A 9 2.73 3.70 5.77
N ILE A 10 3.91 3.13 6.02
CA ILE A 10 4.60 2.32 5.02
C ILE A 10 3.78 1.08 4.67
N PHE A 11 3.19 0.44 5.67
CA PHE A 11 2.38 -0.76 5.46
C PHE A 11 1.16 -0.45 4.58
N ILE A 12 0.47 0.65 4.89
CA ILE A 12 -0.69 1.07 4.10
C ILE A 12 -0.29 1.41 2.67
N ALA A 13 0.85 2.09 2.50
CA ALA A 13 1.35 2.43 1.18
C ALA A 13 1.62 1.18 0.34
N MET A 14 2.21 0.17 0.95
CA MET A 14 2.47 -1.09 0.25
C MET A 14 1.18 -1.77 -0.17
N LEU A 15 0.20 -1.81 0.72
CA LEU A 15 -1.10 -2.39 0.38
C LEU A 15 -1.78 -1.63 -0.75
N ALA A 16 -1.71 -0.31 -0.73
CA ALA A 16 -2.31 0.50 -1.78
C ALA A 16 -1.67 0.20 -3.14
N VAL A 17 -0.35 0.08 -3.17
CA VAL A 17 0.36 -0.26 -4.41
C VAL A 17 -0.07 -1.62 -4.93
N LEU A 18 -0.20 -2.60 -4.05
CA LEU A 18 -0.62 -3.94 -4.45
C LEU A 18 -2.05 -3.94 -5.01
N ILE A 19 -2.94 -3.21 -4.36
CA ILE A 19 -4.33 -3.13 -4.81
C ILE A 19 -4.42 -2.45 -6.18
N LEU A 20 -3.73 -1.32 -6.33
CA LEU A 20 -3.73 -0.58 -7.60
C LEU A 20 -3.11 -1.41 -8.72
N SER A 21 -2.03 -2.11 -8.43
CA SER A 21 -1.38 -2.97 -9.41
C SER A 21 -2.30 -4.10 -9.85
N HIS A 22 -3.04 -4.66 -8.92
CA HIS A 22 -3.98 -5.74 -9.22
C HIS A 22 -5.11 -5.26 -10.13
N GLU A 23 -5.66 -4.08 -9.85
CA GLU A 23 -6.71 -3.52 -10.67
C GLU A 23 -6.24 -3.17 -12.07
N PHE A 24 -5.01 -2.68 -12.18
CA PHE A 24 -4.42 -2.39 -13.48
C PHE A 24 -4.33 -3.64 -14.36
N GLY A 25 -3.91 -4.74 -13.76
CA GLY A 25 -3.84 -6.01 -14.47
C GLY A 25 -5.21 -6.52 -14.89
N HIS A 26 -6.22 -6.25 -14.08
CA HIS A 26 -7.59 -6.69 -14.37
C HIS A 26 -8.27 -5.80 -15.40
N PHE A 27 -7.90 -4.54 -15.44
CA PHE A 27 -8.49 -3.58 -16.38
C PHE A 27 -8.11 -3.87 -17.82
N ILE A 28 -6.89 -4.34 -18.01
CA ILE A 28 -6.40 -4.68 -19.34
C ILE A 28 -6.84 -6.10 -19.73
#